data_f1630bd4dd2d9e67dcc1e3d44f241ea1
#
_entry.id   f1630bd4dd2d9e67dcc1e3d44f241ea1
#
_cell.length_a   1.000
_cell.length_b   1.000
_cell.length_c   1.000
_cell.angle_alpha   90.00
_cell.angle_beta   90.00
_cell.angle_gamma   90.00
#
_symmetry.space_group_name_H-M   'P 1'
#
loop_
_entity.id
_entity.type
_entity.pdbx_description
1 polymer ?
#
loop_
_entity_poly.entity_id
_entity_poly.type
_entity_poly.pdbx_seq_one_letter_code
_entity_poly.pdbx_strand_id
1 'polypeptide(L)'
;MIRCQSLIWGAPGQPLTTPLNLELESGTLTAIIGANGCGKSSLLKVIAGLQKPLAGKVSLSVPRQSGLSFLPQQQHLDRQFPISLEELIAAGFWGRRLSTRLRAQRLKDALENWHLSGLENRPLMALSGGELQRAL
;
A
#
# COMPACT_ATOMS: atom_id res chain seq x y z
N MET A 1 0.40 -6.59 -14.36
CA MET A 1 1.78 -6.40 -14.85
C MET A 1 2.23 -4.97 -14.54
N ILE A 2 3.46 -4.82 -14.05
CA ILE A 2 4.11 -3.53 -13.81
C ILE A 2 5.34 -3.48 -14.73
N ARG A 3 5.53 -2.41 -15.48
CA ARG A 3 6.68 -2.22 -16.36
C ARG A 3 7.37 -0.91 -16.04
N CYS A 4 8.67 -0.99 -15.76
CA CYS A 4 9.56 0.15 -15.59
C CYS A 4 10.45 0.26 -16.84
N GLN A 5 10.54 1.46 -17.42
CA GLN A 5 11.34 1.72 -18.62
C GLN A 5 12.32 2.84 -18.35
N SER A 6 13.62 2.53 -18.43
CA SER A 6 14.73 3.45 -18.16
C SER A 6 14.53 4.25 -16.88
N LEU A 7 14.02 3.58 -15.84
CA LEU A 7 13.62 4.21 -14.60
C LEU A 7 14.85 4.62 -13.77
N ILE A 8 14.91 5.88 -13.40
CA ILE A 8 15.91 6.44 -12.48
C ILE A 8 15.15 7.09 -11.32
N TRP A 9 15.57 6.80 -10.08
CA TRP A 9 15.01 7.41 -8.88
C TRP A 9 16.11 7.85 -7.92
N GLY A 10 15.74 8.71 -6.96
CA GLY A 10 16.67 9.30 -6.00
C GLY A 10 16.19 10.68 -5.57
N ALA A 11 17.08 11.44 -4.96
CA ALA A 11 16.90 12.86 -4.73
C ALA A 11 17.28 13.66 -5.98
N PRO A 12 16.74 14.87 -6.18
CA PRO A 12 17.17 15.75 -7.28
C PRO A 12 18.69 15.92 -7.31
N GLY A 13 19.30 15.64 -8.47
CA GLY A 13 20.77 15.68 -8.63
C GLY A 13 21.55 14.50 -8.01
N GLN A 14 20.88 13.57 -7.33
CA GLN A 14 21.51 12.41 -6.69
C GLN A 14 20.74 11.12 -7.05
N PRO A 15 20.93 10.59 -8.27
CA PRO A 15 20.32 9.33 -8.66
C PRO A 15 20.88 8.18 -7.81
N LEU A 16 20.01 7.30 -7.35
CA LEU A 16 20.36 6.09 -6.58
C LEU A 16 20.69 4.89 -7.45
N THR A 17 20.51 5.01 -8.76
CA THR A 17 20.67 3.89 -9.69
C THR A 17 21.00 4.36 -11.10
N THR A 18 21.54 3.44 -11.90
CA THR A 18 21.53 3.52 -13.37
C THR A 18 20.12 3.24 -13.88
N PRO A 19 19.80 3.56 -15.16
CA PRO A 19 18.49 3.29 -15.74
C PRO A 19 18.05 1.83 -15.57
N LEU A 20 16.95 1.60 -14.87
CA LEU A 20 16.38 0.28 -14.62
C LEU A 20 15.27 -0.03 -15.63
N ASN A 21 15.36 -1.18 -16.28
CA ASN A 21 14.26 -1.79 -17.02
C ASN A 21 13.82 -3.04 -16.28
N LEU A 22 12.54 -3.11 -15.92
CA LEU A 22 12.00 -4.18 -15.10
C LEU A 22 10.56 -4.46 -15.51
N GLU A 23 10.21 -5.72 -15.60
CA GLU A 23 8.83 -6.19 -15.76
C GLU A 23 8.47 -7.10 -14.59
N LEU A 24 7.35 -6.81 -13.94
CA LEU A 24 6.77 -7.64 -12.90
C LEU A 24 5.46 -8.22 -13.44
N GLU A 25 5.41 -9.53 -13.53
CA GLU A 25 4.25 -10.23 -14.06
C GLU A 25 3.09 -10.27 -13.07
N SER A 26 1.87 -10.40 -13.58
CA SER A 26 0.69 -10.59 -12.75
C SER A 26 0.70 -11.99 -12.13
N GLY A 27 0.26 -12.08 -10.87
CA GLY A 27 0.17 -13.35 -10.16
C GLY A 27 1.51 -13.85 -9.60
N THR A 28 2.58 -13.04 -9.66
CA THR A 28 3.90 -13.38 -9.10
C THR A 28 4.17 -12.65 -7.80
N LEU A 29 4.99 -13.26 -6.95
CA LEU A 29 5.60 -12.62 -5.79
C LEU A 29 7.04 -12.22 -6.14
N THR A 30 7.35 -10.92 -6.03
CA THR A 30 8.68 -10.39 -6.30
C THR A 30 9.28 -9.80 -5.03
N ALA A 31 10.48 -10.24 -4.66
CA ALA A 31 11.24 -9.67 -3.56
C ALA A 31 12.33 -8.72 -4.08
N ILE A 32 12.43 -7.52 -3.46
CA ILE A 32 13.51 -6.56 -3.73
C ILE A 32 14.52 -6.63 -2.60
N ILE A 33 15.72 -7.12 -2.88
CA ILE A 33 16.78 -7.36 -1.92
C ILE A 33 17.93 -6.39 -2.21
N GLY A 34 18.62 -5.94 -1.17
CA GLY A 34 19.78 -5.05 -1.28
C GLY A 34 20.13 -4.39 0.05
N ALA A 35 21.29 -3.72 0.11
CA ALA A 35 21.77 -3.03 1.30
C ALA A 35 20.81 -1.93 1.78
N ASN A 36 20.95 -1.54 3.06
CA ASN A 36 20.19 -0.40 3.58
C ASN A 36 20.63 0.88 2.88
N GLY A 37 19.70 1.76 2.56
CA GLY A 37 19.97 3.01 1.87
C GLY A 37 20.05 2.91 0.34
N CYS A 38 20.08 1.71 -0.28
CA CYS A 38 20.19 1.59 -1.75
C CYS A 38 18.90 1.99 -2.52
N GLY A 39 17.87 2.48 -1.85
CA GLY A 39 16.69 3.04 -2.52
C GLY A 39 15.53 2.07 -2.75
N LYS A 40 15.49 0.88 -2.12
CA LYS A 40 14.38 -0.09 -2.26
C LYS A 40 13.00 0.52 -1.99
N SER A 41 12.88 1.21 -0.85
CA SER A 41 11.62 1.87 -0.46
C SER A 41 11.26 3.02 -1.40
N SER A 42 12.25 3.74 -1.93
CA SER A 42 12.05 4.81 -2.91
C SER A 42 11.56 4.24 -4.24
N LEU A 43 12.12 3.11 -4.70
CA LEU A 43 11.64 2.41 -5.88
C LEU A 43 10.15 2.01 -5.72
N LEU A 44 9.79 1.40 -4.60
CA LEU A 44 8.40 1.03 -4.32
C LEU A 44 7.47 2.25 -4.31
N LYS A 45 7.90 3.38 -3.71
CA LYS A 45 7.13 4.64 -3.74
C LYS A 45 6.97 5.19 -5.15
N VAL A 46 8.00 5.08 -6.01
CA VAL A 46 7.91 5.49 -7.41
C VAL A 46 6.96 4.58 -8.19
N ILE A 47 7.03 3.27 -8.01
CA ILE A 47 6.09 2.32 -8.62
C ILE A 47 4.65 2.62 -8.18
N ALA A 48 4.45 2.89 -6.89
CA ALA A 48 3.15 3.25 -6.34
C ALA A 48 2.63 4.63 -6.82
N GLY A 49 3.51 5.47 -7.40
CA GLY A 49 3.16 6.83 -7.83
C GLY A 49 3.15 7.86 -6.70
N LEU A 50 3.68 7.50 -5.53
CA LEU A 50 3.83 8.37 -4.36
C LEU A 50 5.06 9.28 -4.46
N GLN A 51 5.98 8.94 -5.35
CA GLN A 51 7.18 9.72 -5.66
C GLN A 51 7.36 9.77 -7.19
N LYS A 52 7.74 10.93 -7.72
CA LYS A 52 8.07 11.06 -9.14
C LYS A 52 9.46 10.47 -9.40
N PRO A 53 9.65 9.73 -10.50
CA PRO A 53 11.00 9.34 -10.91
C PRO A 53 11.81 10.55 -11.38
N LEU A 54 13.13 10.45 -11.35
CA LEU A 54 14.03 11.43 -11.94
C LEU A 54 14.02 11.32 -13.47
N ALA A 55 13.94 10.10 -14.00
CA ALA A 55 13.80 9.83 -15.43
C ALA A 55 13.08 8.49 -15.65
N GLY A 56 12.64 8.24 -16.89
CA GLY A 56 11.92 7.03 -17.26
C GLY A 56 10.45 7.06 -16.85
N LYS A 57 9.81 5.90 -16.93
CA LYS A 57 8.37 5.80 -16.62
C LYS A 57 8.02 4.45 -16.00
N VAL A 58 6.92 4.45 -15.25
CA VAL A 58 6.26 3.26 -14.72
C VAL A 58 4.88 3.13 -15.35
N SER A 59 4.61 2.00 -15.98
CA SER A 59 3.32 1.63 -16.55
C SER A 59 2.71 0.48 -15.76
N LEU A 60 1.42 0.59 -15.47
CA LEU A 60 0.64 -0.42 -14.75
C LEU A 60 -0.46 -0.94 -15.68
N SER A 61 -0.74 -2.24 -15.66
CA SER A 61 -1.89 -2.83 -16.38
C SER A 61 -3.22 -2.61 -15.67
N VAL A 62 -3.21 -2.00 -14.47
CA VAL A 62 -4.40 -1.69 -13.68
C VAL A 62 -4.39 -0.20 -13.29
N PRO A 63 -5.55 0.41 -13.08
CA PRO A 63 -5.62 1.78 -12.56
C PRO A 63 -4.97 1.88 -11.17
N ARG A 64 -4.11 2.87 -10.94
CA ARG A 64 -3.46 3.07 -9.63
C ARG A 64 -4.44 3.18 -8.47
N GLN A 65 -5.51 3.92 -8.66
CA GLN A 65 -6.50 4.22 -7.62
C GLN A 65 -7.32 3.02 -7.16
N SER A 66 -7.48 1.99 -7.98
CA SER A 66 -8.34 0.84 -7.68
C SER A 66 -7.64 -0.52 -7.77
N GLY A 67 -6.45 -0.57 -8.36
CA GLY A 67 -5.74 -1.81 -8.62
C GLY A 67 -4.36 -1.90 -7.98
N LEU A 68 -3.92 -0.87 -7.23
CA LEU A 68 -2.65 -0.87 -6.51
C LEU A 68 -2.89 -0.56 -5.04
N SER A 69 -2.26 -1.33 -4.16
CA SER A 69 -2.17 -1.02 -2.73
C SER A 69 -0.71 -0.87 -2.33
N PHE A 70 -0.42 0.09 -1.47
CA PHE A 70 0.92 0.33 -0.93
C PHE A 70 0.87 0.30 0.58
N LEU A 71 1.60 -0.65 1.19
CA LEU A 71 1.75 -0.75 2.63
C LEU A 71 3.14 -0.23 3.02
N PRO A 72 3.25 0.93 3.68
CA PRO A 72 4.54 1.46 4.12
C PRO A 72 5.11 0.66 5.30
N GLN A 73 6.43 0.63 5.42
CA GLN A 73 7.13 -0.05 6.52
C GLN A 73 6.84 0.60 7.88
N GLN A 74 6.77 1.93 7.91
CA GLN A 74 6.36 2.69 9.09
C GLN A 74 5.03 3.37 8.80
N GLN A 75 4.09 3.11 9.65
CA GLN A 75 2.77 3.73 9.58
C GLN A 75 2.69 4.78 10.70
N HIS A 76 2.59 6.04 10.29
CA HIS A 76 2.37 7.16 11.20
C HIS A 76 0.87 7.35 11.44
N LEU A 77 0.18 6.25 11.77
CA LEU A 77 -1.21 6.35 12.19
C LEU A 77 -1.24 6.83 13.63
N ASP A 78 -1.88 7.98 13.86
CA ASP A 78 -2.15 8.43 15.22
C ASP A 78 -3.18 7.50 15.86
N ARG A 79 -2.72 6.70 16.81
CA ARG A 79 -3.58 5.74 17.52
C ARG A 79 -4.60 6.43 18.43
N GLN A 80 -4.39 7.71 18.75
CA GLN A 80 -5.34 8.52 19.55
C GLN A 80 -6.46 9.09 18.68
N PHE A 81 -6.37 8.92 17.35
CA PHE A 81 -7.45 9.35 16.47
C PHE A 81 -8.73 8.57 16.82
N PRO A 82 -9.84 9.26 17.08
CA PRO A 82 -11.03 8.67 17.70
C PRO A 82 -11.90 7.92 16.67
N ILE A 83 -11.33 6.89 16.07
CA ILE A 83 -12.06 5.97 15.18
C ILE A 83 -11.95 4.54 15.69
N SER A 84 -12.95 3.74 15.35
CA SER A 84 -13.00 2.30 15.58
C SER A 84 -12.20 1.53 14.53
N LEU A 85 -11.94 0.25 14.80
CA LEU A 85 -11.36 -0.69 13.83
C LEU A 85 -12.22 -0.78 12.56
N GLU A 86 -13.53 -0.88 12.71
CA GLU A 86 -14.47 -0.93 11.58
C GLU A 86 -14.36 0.30 10.70
N GLU A 87 -14.32 1.49 11.29
CA GLU A 87 -14.17 2.75 10.57
C GLU A 87 -12.83 2.85 9.84
N LEU A 88 -11.75 2.37 10.44
CA LEU A 88 -10.45 2.28 9.78
C LEU A 88 -10.51 1.40 8.53
N ILE A 89 -11.05 0.18 8.65
CA ILE A 89 -11.18 -0.74 7.52
C ILE A 89 -12.12 -0.17 6.46
N ALA A 90 -13.24 0.45 6.88
CA ALA A 90 -14.20 1.07 5.99
C ALA A 90 -13.60 2.25 5.19
N ALA A 91 -12.61 2.95 5.74
CA ALA A 91 -11.89 3.99 5.03
C ALA A 91 -11.19 3.47 3.75
N GLY A 92 -10.79 2.20 3.71
CA GLY A 92 -10.25 1.55 2.52
C GLY A 92 -11.23 1.49 1.33
N PHE A 93 -12.51 1.74 1.56
CA PHE A 93 -13.53 1.80 0.52
C PHE A 93 -13.84 3.22 0.04
N TRP A 94 -13.20 4.25 0.60
CA TRP A 94 -13.42 5.63 0.18
C TRP A 94 -13.06 5.83 -1.29
N GLY A 95 -13.86 6.66 -1.97
CA GLY A 95 -13.71 6.90 -3.40
C GLY A 95 -14.19 5.77 -4.32
N ARG A 96 -14.62 4.62 -3.76
CA ARG A 96 -15.19 3.51 -4.53
C ARG A 96 -16.72 3.58 -4.56
N ARG A 97 -17.32 3.49 -5.73
CA ARG A 97 -18.78 3.38 -5.88
C ARG A 97 -19.23 1.96 -5.57
N LEU A 98 -19.43 1.66 -4.29
CA LEU A 98 -19.93 0.36 -3.82
C LEU A 98 -21.35 0.54 -3.28
N SER A 99 -22.23 -0.45 -3.55
CA SER A 99 -23.51 -0.51 -2.87
C SER A 99 -23.31 -0.77 -1.37
N THR A 100 -24.26 -0.34 -0.54
CA THR A 100 -24.22 -0.57 0.91
C THR A 100 -24.05 -2.05 1.25
N ARG A 101 -24.77 -2.92 0.55
CA ARG A 101 -24.68 -4.38 0.72
C ARG A 101 -23.27 -4.90 0.43
N LEU A 102 -22.67 -4.47 -0.69
CA LEU A 102 -21.32 -4.92 -1.08
C LEU A 102 -20.26 -4.39 -0.11
N ARG A 103 -20.42 -3.16 0.39
CA ARG A 103 -19.51 -2.59 1.40
C ARG A 103 -19.57 -3.40 2.70
N ALA A 104 -20.77 -3.71 3.21
CA ALA A 104 -20.94 -4.52 4.41
C ALA A 104 -20.36 -5.93 4.25
N GLN A 105 -20.57 -6.57 3.08
CA GLN A 105 -19.98 -7.87 2.80
C GLN A 105 -18.45 -7.82 2.81
N ARG A 106 -17.85 -6.87 2.12
CA ARG A 106 -16.38 -6.74 2.06
C ARG A 106 -15.76 -6.42 3.42
N LEU A 107 -16.44 -5.62 4.24
CA LEU A 107 -16.01 -5.33 5.59
C LEU A 107 -15.98 -6.61 6.43
N LYS A 108 -17.07 -7.40 6.37
CA LYS A 108 -17.16 -8.69 7.04
C LYS A 108 -16.05 -9.64 6.58
N ASP A 109 -15.86 -9.78 5.26
CA ASP A 109 -14.84 -10.63 4.67
C ASP A 109 -13.42 -10.21 5.13
N ALA A 110 -13.17 -8.91 5.21
CA ALA A 110 -11.88 -8.38 5.70
C ALA A 110 -11.65 -8.74 7.17
N LEU A 111 -12.64 -8.52 8.04
CA LEU A 111 -12.57 -8.86 9.46
C LEU A 111 -12.32 -10.35 9.68
N GLU A 112 -13.02 -11.22 8.95
CA GLU A 112 -12.86 -12.67 9.04
C GLU A 112 -11.48 -13.13 8.52
N ASN A 113 -11.08 -12.67 7.32
CA ASN A 113 -9.82 -13.08 6.69
C ASN A 113 -8.57 -12.67 7.48
N TRP A 114 -8.65 -11.55 8.20
CA TRP A 114 -7.54 -11.04 8.99
C TRP A 114 -7.66 -11.35 10.49
N HIS A 115 -8.61 -12.21 10.89
CA HIS A 115 -8.83 -12.60 12.29
C HIS A 115 -9.04 -11.40 13.21
N LEU A 116 -9.90 -10.46 12.79
CA LEU A 116 -10.24 -9.23 13.51
C LEU A 116 -11.70 -9.21 13.97
N SER A 117 -12.46 -10.28 13.72
CA SER A 117 -13.86 -10.41 14.12
C SER A 117 -14.00 -10.29 15.64
N GLY A 118 -15.01 -9.55 16.09
CA GLY A 118 -15.26 -9.23 17.50
C GLY A 118 -14.46 -8.02 18.02
N LEU A 119 -13.65 -7.38 17.17
CA LEU A 119 -12.89 -6.17 17.52
C LEU A 119 -13.44 -4.91 16.85
N GLU A 120 -14.52 -4.99 16.10
CA GLU A 120 -15.06 -3.96 15.20
C GLU A 120 -15.18 -2.60 15.89
N ASN A 121 -15.76 -2.60 17.08
CA ASN A 121 -16.02 -1.37 17.87
C ASN A 121 -14.85 -0.92 18.73
N ARG A 122 -13.72 -1.62 18.71
CA ARG A 122 -12.55 -1.21 19.51
C ARG A 122 -11.91 0.05 18.93
N PRO A 123 -11.60 1.05 19.75
CA PRO A 123 -10.81 2.20 19.31
C PRO A 123 -9.39 1.78 18.98
N LEU A 124 -8.73 2.48 18.06
CA LEU A 124 -7.38 2.14 17.58
C LEU A 124 -6.36 2.03 18.72
N MET A 125 -6.49 2.86 19.75
CA MET A 125 -5.60 2.83 20.91
C MET A 125 -5.68 1.54 21.72
N ALA A 126 -6.81 0.83 21.67
CA ALA A 126 -7.04 -0.43 22.37
C ALA A 126 -6.59 -1.68 21.58
N LEU A 127 -6.14 -1.49 20.35
CA LEU A 127 -5.63 -2.58 19.51
C LEU A 127 -4.15 -2.85 19.84
N SER A 128 -3.78 -4.13 19.84
CA SER A 128 -2.38 -4.53 19.82
C SER A 128 -1.69 -4.08 18.53
N GLY A 129 -0.36 -4.03 18.52
CA GLY A 129 0.40 -3.68 17.32
C GLY A 129 0.12 -4.62 16.14
N GLY A 130 -0.03 -5.92 16.42
CA GLY A 130 -0.35 -6.92 15.40
C GLY A 130 -1.79 -6.81 14.85
N GLU A 131 -2.77 -6.51 15.71
CA GLU A 131 -4.16 -6.25 15.28
C GLU A 131 -4.23 -5.04 14.37
N LEU A 132 -3.59 -3.93 14.78
CA LEU A 132 -3.54 -2.72 13.97
C LEU A 132 -2.87 -2.95 12.62
N GLN A 133 -1.76 -3.71 12.60
CA GLN A 133 -1.06 -4.00 11.34
C GLN A 133 -1.88 -4.86 10.40
N ARG A 134 -2.70 -5.78 10.92
CA ARG A 134 -3.61 -6.58 10.08
C ARG A 134 -4.81 -5.76 9.56
N ALA A 135 -5.16 -4.66 10.24
CA ALA A 135 -6.26 -3.79 9.84
C ALA A 135 -5.90 -2.80 8.72
N LEU A 136 -4.63 -2.58 8.49
CA LEU A 136 -4.09 -1.63 7.51
C LEU A 136 -3.74 -2.29 6.19
#